data_d363cb6929f637b4d59ec9c039597af0
#
_entry.id   d363cb6929f637b4d59ec9c039597af0
#
_cell.length_a   1.000
_cell.length_b   1.000
_cell.length_c   1.000
_cell.angle_alpha   90.00
_cell.angle_beta   90.00
_cell.angle_gamma   90.00
#
_symmetry.space_group_name_H-M   'P 1'
#
loop_
_entity.id
_entity.type
_entity.pdbx_description
1 polymer ?
#
loop_
_entity_poly.entity_id
_entity_poly.type
_entity_poly.pdbx_seq_one_letter_code
_entity_poly.pdbx_strand_id
1 'polypeptide(L)'
;GLNEDLAATALWGSQQVGIFGKPKYEGVFGIWYGKNPGLDRSGDPFKHANYAGTAKLGGVLAVVGDDHAAKSATICNQSEYTFMTHNMPVLSPADVQDVHDYALFGWAMSRYSGCWVGFKVEPNNMDRTQTICVDPERVQIKTPTDFDMPPGGLSIRWPDNQYDQEARLLDFKLKAAQAFVRANK
;
A
#
# COMPACT_ATOMS: atom_id res chain seq x y z
N GLY A 1 14.88 -5.26 8.22
CA GLY A 1 15.54 -6.23 7.34
C GLY A 1 17.00 -5.88 7.11
N LEU A 2 17.74 -6.80 6.49
CA LEU A 2 19.13 -6.55 6.14
C LEU A 2 19.24 -5.54 4.97
N ASN A 3 18.27 -5.60 4.07
CA ASN A 3 18.12 -4.66 2.97
C ASN A 3 16.63 -4.48 2.63
N GLU A 4 16.34 -3.57 1.73
CA GLU A 4 15.00 -3.16 1.35
C GLU A 4 14.23 -4.27 0.63
N ASP A 5 14.89 -5.03 -0.24
CA ASP A 5 14.28 -6.14 -0.99
C ASP A 5 13.83 -7.26 -0.04
N LEU A 6 14.69 -7.62 0.92
CA LEU A 6 14.38 -8.64 1.93
C LEU A 6 13.19 -8.20 2.79
N ALA A 7 13.14 -6.91 3.16
CA ALA A 7 12.02 -6.36 3.91
C ALA A 7 10.70 -6.42 3.10
N ALA A 8 10.73 -6.05 1.82
CA ALA A 8 9.58 -6.15 0.94
C ALA A 8 9.11 -7.60 0.75
N THR A 9 10.05 -8.52 0.54
CA THR A 9 9.77 -9.95 0.38
C THR A 9 9.17 -10.55 1.66
N ALA A 10 9.72 -10.21 2.83
CA ALA A 10 9.19 -10.66 4.12
C ALA A 10 7.75 -10.15 4.35
N LEU A 11 7.50 -8.89 3.97
CA LEU A 11 6.17 -8.30 4.08
C LEU A 11 5.18 -8.95 3.10
N TRP A 12 5.60 -9.25 1.87
CA TRP A 12 4.81 -10.03 0.92
C TRP A 12 4.48 -11.41 1.50
N GLY A 13 5.45 -12.10 2.09
CA GLY A 13 5.22 -13.38 2.79
C GLY A 13 4.16 -13.28 3.88
N SER A 14 4.13 -12.17 4.64
CA SER A 14 3.13 -11.93 5.67
C SER A 14 1.70 -11.83 5.14
N GLN A 15 1.51 -11.45 3.89
CA GLN A 15 0.20 -11.35 3.24
C GLN A 15 -0.31 -12.69 2.71
N GLN A 16 0.48 -13.75 2.79
CA GLN A 16 0.11 -15.11 2.38
C GLN A 16 -0.52 -15.93 3.52
N VAL A 17 -0.92 -15.26 4.58
CA VAL A 17 -1.61 -15.87 5.73
C VAL A 17 -2.88 -16.59 5.27
N GLY A 18 -2.99 -17.86 5.62
CA GLY A 18 -4.13 -18.70 5.27
C GLY A 18 -4.04 -19.42 3.93
N ILE A 19 -3.02 -19.14 3.08
CA ILE A 19 -2.79 -19.91 1.85
C ILE A 19 -2.16 -21.27 2.19
N PHE A 20 -1.21 -21.27 3.11
CA PHE A 20 -0.48 -22.47 3.50
C PHE A 20 -0.70 -22.76 5.00
N GLY A 21 -1.46 -23.81 5.31
CA GLY A 21 -1.69 -24.26 6.67
C GLY A 21 -2.78 -23.49 7.46
N LYS A 22 -2.78 -23.68 8.78
CA LYS A 22 -3.72 -23.00 9.69
C LYS A 22 -3.03 -21.78 10.31
N PRO A 23 -3.42 -20.56 9.94
CA PRO A 23 -2.82 -19.36 10.49
C PRO A 23 -3.28 -19.13 11.94
N LYS A 24 -2.42 -18.45 12.73
CA LYS A 24 -2.79 -17.98 14.08
C LYS A 24 -3.70 -16.75 14.01
N TYR A 25 -3.57 -15.94 12.96
CA TYR A 25 -4.33 -14.71 12.73
C TYR A 25 -4.94 -14.73 11.34
N GLU A 26 -6.07 -14.06 11.15
CA GLU A 26 -6.79 -14.01 9.86
C GLU A 26 -6.15 -13.05 8.84
N GLY A 27 -5.20 -12.25 9.28
CA GLY A 27 -4.41 -11.32 8.48
C GLY A 27 -3.52 -10.45 9.35
N VAL A 28 -2.60 -9.75 8.73
CA VAL A 28 -1.72 -8.79 9.41
C VAL A 28 -1.63 -7.51 8.60
N PHE A 29 -1.54 -6.38 9.29
CA PHE A 29 -1.15 -5.12 8.67
C PHE A 29 0.36 -5.04 8.62
N GLY A 30 0.87 -4.47 7.55
CA GLY A 30 2.29 -4.27 7.41
C GLY A 30 2.62 -2.88 6.91
N ILE A 31 3.81 -2.41 7.31
CA ILE A 31 4.44 -1.22 6.76
C ILE A 31 5.82 -1.61 6.26
N TRP A 32 6.08 -1.30 5.00
CA TRP A 32 7.43 -1.15 4.51
C TRP A 32 7.78 0.34 4.55
N TYR A 33 9.00 0.67 4.96
CA TYR A 33 9.45 2.06 4.89
C TYR A 33 10.91 2.14 4.44
N GLY A 34 11.19 3.14 3.63
CA GLY A 34 12.52 3.37 3.08
C GLY A 34 12.60 4.66 2.29
N LYS A 35 13.79 4.97 1.80
CA LYS A 35 13.98 6.05 0.82
C LYS A 35 13.62 5.58 -0.58
N ASN A 36 13.45 6.51 -1.51
CA ASN A 36 13.22 6.21 -2.91
C ASN A 36 14.25 5.22 -3.51
N PRO A 37 15.58 5.33 -3.30
CA PRO A 37 16.52 4.32 -3.78
C PRO A 37 16.26 2.91 -3.25
N GLY A 38 15.69 2.80 -2.05
CA GLY A 38 15.25 1.51 -1.50
C GLY A 38 14.02 0.96 -2.21
N LEU A 39 13.07 1.82 -2.60
CA LEU A 39 11.93 1.45 -3.43
C LEU A 39 12.40 0.97 -4.82
N ASP A 40 13.27 1.73 -5.48
CA ASP A 40 13.80 1.39 -6.81
C ASP A 40 14.51 0.03 -6.79
N ARG A 41 15.32 -0.21 -5.78
CA ARG A 41 16.00 -1.48 -5.56
C ARG A 41 15.02 -2.65 -5.35
N SER A 42 13.90 -2.40 -4.66
CA SER A 42 12.90 -3.40 -4.31
C SER A 42 11.80 -3.56 -5.37
N GLY A 43 12.00 -3.05 -6.58
CA GLY A 43 10.98 -3.02 -7.62
C GLY A 43 10.38 -4.38 -7.95
N ASP A 44 11.20 -5.43 -8.05
CA ASP A 44 10.72 -6.78 -8.34
C ASP A 44 9.79 -7.32 -7.24
N PRO A 45 10.19 -7.40 -5.95
CA PRO A 45 9.28 -7.86 -4.91
C PRO A 45 8.04 -6.98 -4.74
N PHE A 46 8.11 -5.67 -4.94
CA PHE A 46 6.92 -4.80 -4.92
C PHE A 46 5.94 -5.14 -6.01
N LYS A 47 6.43 -5.34 -7.23
CA LYS A 47 5.59 -5.70 -8.37
C LYS A 47 4.89 -7.03 -8.14
N HIS A 48 5.64 -8.06 -7.77
CA HIS A 48 5.08 -9.37 -7.45
C HIS A 48 4.07 -9.32 -6.32
N ALA A 49 4.37 -8.61 -5.25
CA ALA A 49 3.50 -8.49 -4.09
C ALA A 49 2.17 -7.77 -4.42
N ASN A 50 2.22 -6.70 -5.20
CA ASN A 50 1.01 -5.98 -5.61
C ASN A 50 0.15 -6.79 -6.60
N TYR A 51 0.78 -7.55 -7.51
CA TYR A 51 0.08 -8.48 -8.40
C TYR A 51 -0.65 -9.57 -7.60
N ALA A 52 0.05 -10.21 -6.67
CA ALA A 52 -0.54 -11.22 -5.79
C ALA A 52 -1.65 -10.63 -4.90
N GLY A 53 -1.37 -9.54 -4.22
CA GLY A 53 -2.31 -8.83 -3.36
C GLY A 53 -2.07 -9.02 -1.87
N THR A 54 -3.07 -8.68 -1.06
CA THR A 54 -3.04 -8.75 0.39
C THR A 54 -3.92 -9.87 0.93
N ALA A 55 -3.70 -10.32 2.16
CA ALA A 55 -4.63 -11.19 2.87
C ALA A 55 -6.00 -10.49 3.03
N LYS A 56 -7.06 -11.28 3.14
CA LYS A 56 -8.45 -10.76 3.26
C LYS A 56 -8.60 -9.74 4.41
N LEU A 57 -7.97 -10.00 5.54
CA LEU A 57 -7.93 -9.10 6.69
C LEU A 57 -6.52 -8.52 6.92
N GLY A 58 -5.73 -8.44 5.86
CA GLY A 58 -4.43 -7.80 5.84
C GLY A 58 -4.47 -6.39 5.26
N GLY A 59 -3.32 -5.91 4.83
CA GLY A 59 -3.13 -4.63 4.18
C GLY A 59 -1.70 -4.15 4.30
N VAL A 60 -1.21 -3.45 3.29
CA VAL A 60 0.18 -3.00 3.25
C VAL A 60 0.28 -1.55 2.81
N LEU A 61 1.02 -0.76 3.59
CA LEU A 61 1.52 0.55 3.20
C LEU A 61 3.01 0.47 2.86
N ALA A 62 3.37 1.06 1.73
CA ALA A 62 4.75 1.28 1.34
C ALA A 62 5.09 2.77 1.54
N VAL A 63 5.67 3.08 2.69
CA VAL A 63 6.04 4.45 3.07
C VAL A 63 7.39 4.79 2.46
N VAL A 64 7.42 5.75 1.55
CA VAL A 64 8.63 6.16 0.84
C VAL A 64 8.96 7.61 1.13
N GLY A 65 10.16 7.83 1.66
CA GLY A 65 10.73 9.15 1.85
C GLY A 65 11.36 9.66 0.55
N ASP A 66 10.68 10.60 -0.09
CA ASP A 66 11.20 11.31 -1.25
C ASP A 66 12.17 12.42 -0.82
N ASP A 67 13.17 12.64 -1.62
CA ASP A 67 14.23 13.62 -1.36
C ASP A 67 14.49 14.50 -2.58
N HIS A 68 13.56 15.42 -2.82
CA HIS A 68 13.62 16.32 -3.98
C HIS A 68 14.82 17.24 -3.98
N ALA A 69 15.38 17.53 -2.79
CA ALA A 69 16.53 18.40 -2.61
C ALA A 69 17.87 17.65 -2.50
N ALA A 70 17.85 16.33 -2.65
CA ALA A 70 19.03 15.46 -2.52
C ALA A 70 19.81 15.64 -1.21
N LYS A 71 19.12 15.93 -0.10
CA LYS A 71 19.76 16.14 1.21
C LYS A 71 20.39 14.88 1.78
N SER A 72 19.76 13.74 1.59
CA SER A 72 20.19 12.44 2.10
C SER A 72 20.40 11.38 1.02
N ALA A 73 19.97 11.64 -0.20
CA ALA A 73 20.27 10.86 -1.39
C ALA A 73 21.32 11.59 -2.25
N THR A 74 22.04 10.85 -3.09
CA THR A 74 23.09 11.43 -3.94
C THR A 74 22.51 12.29 -5.08
N ILE A 75 21.27 12.00 -5.47
CA ILE A 75 20.50 12.69 -6.51
C ILE A 75 19.09 12.99 -6.02
N CYS A 76 18.41 13.91 -6.68
CA CYS A 76 16.99 14.17 -6.43
C CYS A 76 16.15 12.93 -6.75
N ASN A 77 15.21 12.61 -5.89
CA ASN A 77 14.38 11.40 -6.03
C ASN A 77 12.89 11.73 -5.88
N GLN A 78 12.08 10.97 -6.61
CA GLN A 78 10.63 11.00 -6.54
C GLN A 78 10.07 9.59 -6.81
N SER A 79 9.07 9.18 -6.06
CA SER A 79 8.58 7.79 -6.05
C SER A 79 7.35 7.55 -6.92
N GLU A 80 6.67 8.59 -7.38
CA GLU A 80 5.39 8.45 -8.10
C GLU A 80 5.50 7.58 -9.33
N TYR A 81 6.55 7.75 -10.14
CA TYR A 81 6.75 6.96 -11.36
C TYR A 81 7.03 5.49 -11.07
N THR A 82 7.77 5.21 -9.98
CA THR A 82 8.03 3.83 -9.56
C THR A 82 6.73 3.16 -9.12
N PHE A 83 5.92 3.82 -8.29
CA PHE A 83 4.62 3.30 -7.89
C PHE A 83 3.66 3.12 -9.08
N MET A 84 3.67 4.05 -10.03
CA MET A 84 2.87 3.93 -11.26
C MET A 84 3.29 2.72 -12.09
N THR A 85 4.60 2.48 -12.23
CA THR A 85 5.14 1.30 -12.94
C THR A 85 4.72 -0.02 -12.26
N HIS A 86 4.53 -0.02 -10.94
CA HIS A 86 4.06 -1.18 -10.18
C HIS A 86 2.54 -1.27 -10.07
N ASN A 87 1.79 -0.37 -10.71
CA ASN A 87 0.32 -0.29 -10.62
C ASN A 87 -0.17 -0.17 -9.17
N MET A 88 0.53 0.60 -8.36
CA MET A 88 0.16 0.84 -6.96
C MET A 88 -0.55 2.19 -6.83
N PRO A 89 -1.71 2.25 -6.16
CA PRO A 89 -2.30 3.53 -5.76
C PRO A 89 -1.38 4.25 -4.77
N VAL A 90 -1.32 5.58 -4.84
CA VAL A 90 -0.41 6.41 -4.03
C VAL A 90 -1.21 7.42 -3.22
N LEU A 91 -0.90 7.55 -1.95
CA LEU A 91 -1.35 8.61 -1.06
C LEU A 91 -0.18 9.57 -0.80
N SER A 92 -0.47 10.87 -0.87
CA SER A 92 0.51 11.93 -0.65
C SER A 92 -0.06 12.91 0.39
N PRO A 93 0.24 12.72 1.68
CA PRO A 93 -0.22 13.62 2.74
C PRO A 93 0.42 14.99 2.60
N ALA A 94 -0.34 16.04 2.91
CA ALA A 94 0.14 17.42 2.85
C ALA A 94 0.78 17.87 4.18
N ASP A 95 0.33 17.33 5.30
CA ASP A 95 0.81 17.70 6.64
C ASP A 95 0.78 16.51 7.62
N VAL A 96 1.11 16.76 8.90
CA VAL A 96 1.19 15.71 9.94
C VAL A 96 -0.19 15.10 10.25
N GLN A 97 -1.26 15.88 10.15
CA GLN A 97 -2.62 15.35 10.33
C GLN A 97 -2.96 14.38 9.20
N ASP A 98 -2.65 14.74 7.97
CA ASP A 98 -2.85 13.87 6.82
C ASP A 98 -2.00 12.59 6.89
N VAL A 99 -0.79 12.66 7.43
CA VAL A 99 0.03 11.45 7.65
C VAL A 99 -0.70 10.46 8.55
N HIS A 100 -1.30 10.94 9.64
CA HIS A 100 -2.09 10.10 10.55
C HIS A 100 -3.36 9.55 9.86
N ASP A 101 -4.16 10.44 9.27
CA ASP A 101 -5.47 10.09 8.73
C ASP A 101 -5.35 9.20 7.48
N TYR A 102 -4.40 9.53 6.59
CA TYR A 102 -4.16 8.76 5.37
C TYR A 102 -3.50 7.40 5.63
N ALA A 103 -2.78 7.23 6.75
CA ALA A 103 -2.28 5.90 7.11
C ALA A 103 -3.44 4.94 7.41
N LEU A 104 -4.43 5.37 8.18
CA LEU A 104 -5.64 4.59 8.46
C LEU A 104 -6.46 4.34 7.20
N PHE A 105 -6.66 5.37 6.40
CA PHE A 105 -7.35 5.29 5.11
C PHE A 105 -6.62 4.34 4.14
N GLY A 106 -5.30 4.42 4.05
CA GLY A 106 -4.48 3.60 3.16
C GLY A 106 -4.53 2.11 3.50
N TRP A 107 -4.50 1.74 4.78
CA TRP A 107 -4.70 0.35 5.17
C TRP A 107 -6.10 -0.16 4.85
N ALA A 108 -7.12 0.65 5.08
CA ALA A 108 -8.49 0.29 4.72
C ALA A 108 -8.66 0.13 3.21
N MET A 109 -8.04 1.03 2.41
CA MET A 109 -8.01 0.93 0.95
C MET A 109 -7.26 -0.31 0.48
N SER A 110 -6.10 -0.60 1.08
CA SER A 110 -5.30 -1.79 0.77
C SER A 110 -6.10 -3.08 1.02
N ARG A 111 -6.76 -3.18 2.17
CA ARG A 111 -7.63 -4.31 2.51
C ARG A 111 -8.79 -4.46 1.54
N TYR A 112 -9.48 -3.36 1.21
CA TYR A 112 -10.64 -3.38 0.33
C TYR A 112 -10.28 -3.75 -1.11
N SER A 113 -9.23 -3.13 -1.64
CA SER A 113 -8.84 -3.29 -3.05
C SER A 113 -7.93 -4.49 -3.31
N GLY A 114 -7.25 -5.00 -2.28
CA GLY A 114 -6.20 -6.01 -2.44
C GLY A 114 -4.89 -5.45 -3.01
N CYS A 115 -4.77 -4.14 -3.23
CA CYS A 115 -3.53 -3.50 -3.64
C CYS A 115 -2.61 -3.24 -2.45
N TRP A 116 -1.31 -3.26 -2.69
CA TRP A 116 -0.38 -2.51 -1.86
C TRP A 116 -0.55 -1.02 -2.14
N VAL A 117 -0.44 -0.19 -1.13
CA VAL A 117 -0.66 1.25 -1.24
C VAL A 117 0.65 1.99 -0.98
N GLY A 118 1.09 2.76 -1.96
CA GLY A 118 2.20 3.69 -1.82
C GLY A 118 1.80 4.86 -0.90
N PHE A 119 2.73 5.26 -0.05
CA PHE A 119 2.54 6.37 0.88
C PHE A 119 3.77 7.27 0.80
N LYS A 120 3.63 8.33 0.02
CA LYS A 120 4.73 9.26 -0.23
C LYS A 120 4.85 10.23 0.93
N VAL A 121 6.05 10.34 1.48
CA VAL A 121 6.38 11.34 2.50
C VAL A 121 7.59 12.18 2.06
N GLU A 122 7.67 13.40 2.57
CA GLU A 122 8.70 14.38 2.22
C GLU A 122 9.19 15.09 3.48
N PRO A 123 10.35 15.75 3.44
CA PRO A 123 10.83 16.53 4.58
C PRO A 123 9.81 17.55 5.08
N ASN A 124 9.02 18.14 4.18
CA ASN A 124 8.01 19.14 4.54
C ASN A 124 6.91 18.63 5.46
N ASN A 125 6.57 17.34 5.40
CA ASN A 125 5.58 16.73 6.29
C ASN A 125 6.19 15.86 7.39
N MET A 126 7.41 15.35 7.21
CA MET A 126 8.07 14.46 8.19
C MET A 126 8.97 15.17 9.17
N ASP A 127 9.63 16.27 8.76
CA ASP A 127 10.49 17.09 9.64
C ASP A 127 9.71 18.20 10.35
N ARG A 128 8.37 18.14 10.28
CA ARG A 128 7.48 19.16 10.84
C ARG A 128 6.88 18.70 12.16
N THR A 129 6.73 19.63 13.09
CA THR A 129 5.94 19.44 14.32
C THR A 129 4.62 20.16 14.21
N GLN A 130 3.54 19.46 14.53
CA GLN A 130 2.18 19.99 14.46
C GLN A 130 1.31 19.34 15.54
N THR A 131 0.38 20.10 16.13
CA THR A 131 -0.69 19.53 16.96
C THR A 131 -1.71 18.86 16.05
N ILE A 132 -2.01 17.60 16.31
CA ILE A 132 -3.01 16.84 15.56
C ILE A 132 -4.15 16.37 16.45
N CYS A 133 -5.30 16.13 15.85
CA CYS A 133 -6.43 15.48 16.48
C CYS A 133 -6.30 13.95 16.33
N VAL A 134 -6.18 13.26 17.46
CA VAL A 134 -6.16 11.78 17.51
C VAL A 134 -7.47 11.34 18.15
N ASP A 135 -8.46 11.06 17.30
CA ASP A 135 -9.78 10.63 17.72
C ASP A 135 -10.16 9.36 16.95
N PRO A 136 -10.54 8.25 17.61
CA PRO A 136 -10.96 7.01 16.93
C PRO A 136 -12.10 7.20 15.94
N GLU A 137 -12.97 8.20 16.15
CA GLU A 137 -14.10 8.49 15.28
C GLU A 137 -13.78 9.47 14.14
N ARG A 138 -12.55 10.01 14.10
CA ARG A 138 -12.17 11.02 13.11
C ARG A 138 -12.15 10.46 11.69
N VAL A 139 -11.54 9.30 11.48
CA VAL A 139 -11.42 8.69 10.15
C VAL A 139 -12.56 7.68 9.96
N GLN A 140 -13.65 8.15 9.35
CA GLN A 140 -14.82 7.32 9.05
C GLN A 140 -14.67 6.65 7.68
N ILE A 141 -14.42 5.34 7.68
CA ILE A 141 -14.26 4.56 6.44
C ILE A 141 -15.62 4.09 5.94
N LYS A 142 -15.93 4.46 4.70
CA LYS A 142 -17.15 4.05 3.99
C LYS A 142 -16.82 2.98 2.94
N THR A 143 -17.57 1.90 2.93
CA THR A 143 -17.46 0.89 1.87
C THR A 143 -18.11 1.43 0.59
N PRO A 144 -17.44 1.38 -0.56
CA PRO A 144 -18.03 1.79 -1.83
C PRO A 144 -19.30 1.01 -2.18
N THR A 145 -20.26 1.71 -2.77
CA THR A 145 -21.51 1.12 -3.28
C THR A 145 -21.59 1.18 -4.81
N ASP A 146 -20.60 1.77 -5.45
CA ASP A 146 -20.49 1.96 -6.90
C ASP A 146 -19.43 1.05 -7.55
N PHE A 147 -19.13 -0.07 -6.91
CA PHE A 147 -18.21 -1.08 -7.41
C PHE A 147 -18.71 -2.48 -7.14
N ASP A 148 -18.85 -3.25 -8.21
CA ASP A 148 -19.26 -4.66 -8.13
C ASP A 148 -18.04 -5.53 -7.83
N MET A 149 -17.97 -6.02 -6.59
CA MET A 149 -16.90 -6.91 -6.16
C MET A 149 -16.94 -8.23 -6.91
N PRO A 150 -15.87 -8.65 -7.59
CA PRO A 150 -15.88 -9.91 -8.32
C PRO A 150 -16.02 -11.11 -7.38
N PRO A 151 -16.53 -12.25 -7.88
CA PRO A 151 -16.62 -13.48 -7.10
C PRO A 151 -15.26 -13.86 -6.49
N GLY A 152 -15.28 -14.19 -5.20
CA GLY A 152 -14.07 -14.49 -4.42
C GLY A 152 -13.27 -13.28 -3.93
N GLY A 153 -13.73 -12.06 -4.21
CA GLY A 153 -13.09 -10.82 -3.74
C GLY A 153 -11.75 -10.53 -4.42
N LEU A 154 -10.96 -9.63 -3.81
CA LEU A 154 -9.70 -9.11 -4.37
C LEU A 154 -8.45 -9.45 -3.55
N SER A 155 -8.62 -10.18 -2.44
CA SER A 155 -7.49 -10.66 -1.65
C SER A 155 -6.66 -11.70 -2.40
N ILE A 156 -5.43 -11.90 -1.93
CA ILE A 156 -4.53 -12.92 -2.45
C ILE A 156 -5.19 -14.30 -2.43
N ARG A 157 -4.99 -15.08 -3.46
CA ARG A 157 -5.50 -16.44 -3.55
C ARG A 157 -4.54 -17.36 -4.31
N TRP A 158 -4.66 -18.62 -4.04
CA TRP A 158 -3.93 -19.68 -4.70
C TRP A 158 -4.92 -20.61 -5.42
N PRO A 159 -4.68 -21.04 -6.66
CA PRO A 159 -3.42 -20.94 -7.43
C PRO A 159 -3.51 -19.96 -8.63
N ASP A 160 -3.84 -18.69 -8.43
CA ASP A 160 -3.84 -17.72 -9.53
C ASP A 160 -2.47 -17.70 -10.23
N ASN A 161 -2.47 -17.88 -11.55
CA ASN A 161 -1.26 -17.69 -12.34
C ASN A 161 -1.00 -16.20 -12.59
N GLN A 162 0.14 -15.86 -13.19
CA GLN A 162 0.55 -14.48 -13.41
C GLN A 162 -0.43 -13.67 -14.29
N TYR A 163 -1.06 -14.30 -15.25
CA TYR A 163 -2.05 -13.64 -16.14
C TYR A 163 -3.35 -13.35 -15.40
N ASP A 164 -3.80 -14.27 -14.56
CA ASP A 164 -4.99 -14.06 -13.71
C ASP A 164 -4.73 -12.94 -12.69
N GLN A 165 -3.53 -12.90 -12.11
CA GLN A 165 -3.14 -11.83 -11.18
C GLN A 165 -3.12 -10.46 -11.88
N GLU A 166 -2.56 -10.38 -13.08
CA GLU A 166 -2.52 -9.15 -13.87
C GLU A 166 -3.92 -8.67 -14.25
N ALA A 167 -4.75 -9.57 -14.80
CA ALA A 167 -6.13 -9.24 -15.15
C ALA A 167 -6.91 -8.75 -13.93
N ARG A 168 -6.76 -9.41 -12.78
CA ARG A 168 -7.41 -8.95 -11.54
C ARG A 168 -6.91 -7.60 -11.07
N LEU A 169 -5.62 -7.32 -11.19
CA LEU A 169 -5.05 -6.04 -10.83
C LEU A 169 -5.63 -4.91 -11.70
N LEU A 170 -5.56 -5.06 -13.01
CA LEU A 170 -5.94 -4.03 -13.96
C LEU A 170 -7.47 -3.86 -14.08
N ASP A 171 -8.21 -4.97 -14.09
CA ASP A 171 -9.64 -4.93 -14.33
C ASP A 171 -10.48 -4.68 -13.06
N PHE A 172 -9.95 -5.03 -11.89
CA PHE A 172 -10.72 -4.95 -10.65
C PHE A 172 -10.02 -4.21 -9.51
N LYS A 173 -8.80 -4.56 -9.11
CA LYS A 173 -8.16 -3.98 -7.93
C LYS A 173 -7.97 -2.47 -8.03
N LEU A 174 -7.47 -1.97 -9.17
CA LEU A 174 -7.29 -0.54 -9.38
C LEU A 174 -8.64 0.21 -9.42
N LYS A 175 -9.66 -0.39 -10.02
CA LYS A 175 -11.01 0.19 -10.04
C LYS A 175 -11.64 0.20 -8.65
N ALA A 176 -11.42 -0.84 -7.85
CA ALA A 176 -11.84 -0.89 -6.46
C ALA A 176 -11.17 0.20 -5.62
N ALA A 177 -9.84 0.41 -5.78
CA ALA A 177 -9.13 1.50 -5.13
C ALA A 177 -9.70 2.87 -5.51
N GLN A 178 -10.01 3.09 -6.80
CA GLN A 178 -10.65 4.33 -7.26
C GLN A 178 -12.06 4.51 -6.66
N ALA A 179 -12.87 3.46 -6.60
CA ALA A 179 -14.18 3.49 -5.95
C ALA A 179 -14.04 3.81 -4.46
N PHE A 180 -13.04 3.23 -3.78
CA PHE A 180 -12.76 3.50 -2.38
C PHE A 180 -12.43 4.98 -2.13
N VAL A 181 -11.62 5.59 -2.99
CA VAL A 181 -11.33 7.04 -2.92
C VAL A 181 -12.61 7.87 -3.12
N ARG A 182 -13.46 7.53 -4.10
CA ARG A 182 -14.72 8.27 -4.32
C ARG A 182 -15.66 8.21 -3.13
N ALA A 183 -15.78 7.05 -2.48
CA ALA A 183 -16.67 6.86 -1.34
C ALA A 183 -16.21 7.60 -0.07
N ASN A 184 -14.92 7.95 0.01
CA ASN A 184 -14.27 8.49 1.20
C ASN A 184 -13.66 9.90 0.99
N LYS A 185 -14.24 10.66 0.07
CA LYS A 185 -13.87 12.08 -0.15
C LYS A 185 -14.37 12.97 0.97
#